data_8ed992e12db4bf379e9e031ad55feb5a
#
_entry.id   8ed992e12db4bf379e9e031ad55feb5a
#
_cell.length_a   1.000
_cell.length_b   1.000
_cell.length_c   1.000
_cell.angle_alpha   90.00
_cell.angle_beta   90.00
_cell.angle_gamma   90.00
#
_symmetry.space_group_name_H-M   'P 1'
#
loop_
_entity.id
_entity.type
_entity.pdbx_description
1 polymer ?
#
loop_
_entity_poly.entity_id
_entity_poly.type
_entity_poly.pdbx_seq_one_letter_code
_entity_poly.pdbx_strand_id
1 'polypeptide(L)'
;LCYNQMGVPSSVLPGSRVLIVDSFGVLAYLYRYADAVWIGGGFNPSGIHNTVEAAVYGKAVLFGPRYKRFREAYDMLALGGAASYGEGDAAAIAALLKDHKALSAMGDSALEYVALQAGATERIVSYIVLKYLSTSA
;
A
#
# COMPACT_ATOMS: atom_id res chain seq x y z
N LEU A 1 19.75 9.05 -7.08
CA LEU A 1 19.67 8.48 -8.43
C LEU A 1 18.29 8.76 -9.00
N CYS A 2 18.18 9.32 -10.21
CA CYS A 2 16.90 9.52 -10.89
C CYS A 2 16.70 8.42 -11.93
N TYR A 3 15.53 7.79 -11.90
CA TYR A 3 15.07 6.88 -12.96
C TYR A 3 14.16 7.68 -13.89
N ASN A 4 14.55 7.83 -15.15
CA ASN A 4 13.76 8.55 -16.15
C ASN A 4 12.99 7.59 -17.08
N GLN A 5 12.06 8.12 -17.86
CA GLN A 5 11.20 7.36 -18.79
C GLN A 5 11.96 6.55 -19.85
N MET A 6 13.25 6.72 -20.02
CA MET A 6 14.06 5.96 -20.97
C MET A 6 14.64 4.64 -20.42
N GLY A 7 14.25 4.26 -19.21
CA GLY A 7 14.45 2.90 -18.69
C GLY A 7 15.88 2.51 -18.34
N VAL A 8 16.85 3.40 -18.45
CA VAL A 8 18.22 3.13 -18.08
C VAL A 8 18.67 4.15 -17.04
N PRO A 9 19.11 3.73 -15.84
CA PRO A 9 19.73 4.66 -14.91
C PRO A 9 20.97 5.23 -15.60
N SER A 10 20.96 6.54 -15.79
CA SER A 10 22.07 7.25 -16.49
C SER A 10 23.42 7.11 -15.76
N SER A 11 23.40 6.79 -14.48
CA SER A 11 24.53 6.30 -13.69
C SER A 11 24.06 5.85 -12.30
N VAL A 12 24.41 4.64 -11.90
CA VAL A 12 24.34 4.23 -10.50
C VAL A 12 25.66 4.67 -9.86
N LEU A 13 25.60 5.73 -9.05
CA LEU A 13 26.78 6.10 -8.25
C LEU A 13 26.98 5.03 -7.16
N PRO A 14 28.17 4.42 -7.07
CA PRO A 14 28.48 3.49 -5.98
C PRO A 14 28.18 4.13 -4.61
N GLY A 15 27.44 3.42 -3.74
CA GLY A 15 27.08 3.92 -2.41
C GLY A 15 25.83 4.80 -2.36
N SER A 16 25.08 4.97 -3.46
CA SER A 16 23.78 5.66 -3.43
C SER A 16 22.79 4.93 -2.54
N ARG A 17 22.16 5.66 -1.61
CA ARG A 17 21.12 5.15 -0.70
C ARG A 17 19.71 5.54 -1.12
N VAL A 18 19.57 6.44 -2.09
CA VAL A 18 18.29 7.00 -2.52
C VAL A 18 18.16 6.84 -4.02
N LEU A 19 17.04 6.29 -4.45
CA LEU A 19 16.58 6.24 -5.83
C LEU A 19 15.36 7.14 -5.97
N ILE A 20 15.44 8.14 -6.85
CA ILE A 20 14.30 8.97 -7.21
C ILE A 20 13.75 8.43 -8.53
N VAL A 21 12.45 8.12 -8.55
CA VAL A 21 11.72 7.65 -9.73
C VAL A 21 10.73 8.73 -10.12
N ASP A 22 10.94 9.38 -11.26
CA ASP A 22 10.14 10.49 -11.78
C ASP A 22 9.33 10.10 -13.02
N SER A 23 8.90 8.83 -13.08
CA SER A 23 8.13 8.30 -14.21
C SER A 23 6.79 7.73 -13.76
N PHE A 24 5.76 7.90 -14.59
CA PHE A 24 4.43 7.37 -14.34
C PHE A 24 4.36 5.85 -14.61
N GLY A 25 3.47 5.16 -13.87
CA GLY A 25 3.14 3.75 -14.10
C GLY A 25 4.15 2.73 -13.56
N VAL A 26 5.28 3.18 -13.01
CA VAL A 26 6.34 2.28 -12.50
C VAL A 26 6.16 1.96 -11.03
N LEU A 27 5.57 2.88 -10.26
CA LEU A 27 5.48 2.79 -8.79
C LEU A 27 4.82 1.50 -8.32
N ALA A 28 3.70 1.12 -8.92
CA ALA A 28 2.97 -0.08 -8.55
C ALA A 28 3.84 -1.36 -8.63
N TYR A 29 4.77 -1.41 -9.57
CA TYR A 29 5.69 -2.55 -9.71
C TYR A 29 6.87 -2.49 -8.74
N LEU A 30 7.25 -1.30 -8.27
CA LEU A 30 8.36 -1.12 -7.34
C LEU A 30 8.04 -1.58 -5.93
N TYR A 31 6.79 -1.55 -5.52
CA TYR A 31 6.36 -2.00 -4.19
C TYR A 31 6.82 -3.43 -3.85
N ARG A 32 6.94 -4.32 -4.85
CA ARG A 32 7.41 -5.70 -4.66
C ARG A 32 8.80 -5.81 -4.03
N TYR A 33 9.65 -4.79 -4.20
CA TYR A 33 11.03 -4.78 -3.72
C TYR A 33 11.19 -4.09 -2.37
N ALA A 34 10.11 -3.55 -1.80
CA ALA A 34 10.14 -2.88 -0.51
C ALA A 34 9.99 -3.87 0.65
N ASP A 35 10.53 -3.54 1.81
CA ASP A 35 10.21 -4.18 3.10
C ASP A 35 9.06 -3.45 3.79
N ALA A 36 9.03 -2.12 3.67
CA ALA A 36 7.95 -1.25 4.13
C ALA A 36 7.68 -0.15 3.11
N VAL A 37 6.44 0.33 3.07
CA VAL A 37 6.01 1.39 2.14
C VAL A 37 5.42 2.55 2.92
N TRP A 38 5.95 3.74 2.72
CA TRP A 38 5.33 4.98 3.19
C TRP A 38 4.42 5.55 2.11
N ILE A 39 3.12 5.55 2.36
CA ILE A 39 2.14 6.15 1.46
C ILE A 39 2.11 7.65 1.66
N GLY A 40 2.28 8.39 0.59
CA GLY A 40 2.27 9.85 0.59
C GLY A 40 0.94 10.45 1.01
N GLY A 41 0.94 11.73 1.37
CA GLY A 41 -0.21 12.43 1.92
C GLY A 41 -0.36 12.20 3.44
N GLY A 42 -1.58 12.40 3.94
CA GLY A 42 -1.91 12.14 5.35
C GLY A 42 -1.54 13.26 6.33
N PHE A 43 -0.85 14.30 5.91
CA PHE A 43 -0.55 15.50 6.71
C PHE A 43 -1.36 16.72 6.28
N ASN A 44 -1.98 16.67 5.12
CA ASN A 44 -2.83 17.73 4.57
C ASN A 44 -4.31 17.29 4.51
N PRO A 45 -5.24 18.21 4.20
CA PRO A 45 -6.67 17.88 4.11
C PRO A 45 -7.06 16.86 3.03
N SER A 46 -6.22 16.64 2.01
CA SER A 46 -6.48 15.65 0.94
C SER A 46 -6.45 14.23 1.47
N GLY A 47 -5.74 13.98 2.58
CA GLY A 47 -5.55 12.66 3.15
C GLY A 47 -4.40 11.89 2.50
N ILE A 48 -4.46 10.57 2.56
CA ILE A 48 -3.43 9.66 2.05
C ILE A 48 -3.72 9.25 0.59
N HIS A 49 -2.69 8.76 -0.09
CA HIS A 49 -2.83 8.11 -1.39
C HIS A 49 -3.24 6.63 -1.25
N ASN A 50 -3.29 5.89 -2.37
CA ASN A 50 -3.75 4.51 -2.41
C ASN A 50 -2.83 3.57 -1.60
N THR A 51 -3.39 2.93 -0.58
CA THR A 51 -2.69 2.00 0.30
C THR A 51 -2.73 0.55 -0.23
N VAL A 52 -3.76 0.22 -1.02
CA VAL A 52 -3.99 -1.15 -1.51
C VAL A 52 -2.89 -1.58 -2.48
N GLU A 53 -2.33 -0.64 -3.25
CA GLU A 53 -1.24 -0.94 -4.19
C GLU A 53 0.00 -1.54 -3.53
N ALA A 54 0.31 -1.15 -2.30
CA ALA A 54 1.40 -1.74 -1.53
C ALA A 54 0.96 -3.05 -0.84
N ALA A 55 -0.28 -3.08 -0.33
CA ALA A 55 -0.84 -4.22 0.39
C ALA A 55 -0.91 -5.50 -0.48
N VAL A 56 -1.20 -5.38 -1.78
CA VAL A 56 -1.24 -6.54 -2.71
C VAL A 56 0.10 -7.28 -2.83
N TYR A 57 1.20 -6.63 -2.47
CA TYR A 57 2.53 -7.24 -2.44
C TYR A 57 2.94 -7.74 -1.05
N GLY A 58 2.02 -7.73 -0.09
CA GLY A 58 2.31 -8.14 1.29
C GLY A 58 3.36 -7.27 1.95
N LYS A 59 3.25 -5.94 1.80
CA LYS A 59 4.18 -4.98 2.38
C LYS A 59 3.57 -4.28 3.57
N ALA A 60 4.38 -4.02 4.60
CA ALA A 60 3.98 -3.18 5.72
C ALA A 60 3.65 -1.77 5.21
N VAL A 61 2.43 -1.28 5.48
CA VAL A 61 1.91 -0.03 4.96
C VAL A 61 1.93 1.05 6.03
N LEU A 62 2.67 2.13 5.79
CA LEU A 62 2.82 3.25 6.73
C LEU A 62 2.27 4.53 6.10
N PHE A 63 1.62 5.38 6.89
CA PHE A 63 1.05 6.64 6.40
C PHE A 63 0.84 7.67 7.51
N GLY A 64 0.55 8.92 7.11
CA GLY A 64 0.26 10.02 8.02
C GLY A 64 -1.12 9.93 8.67
N PRO A 65 -1.44 10.80 9.67
CA PRO A 65 -2.59 10.64 10.56
C PRO A 65 -3.96 10.99 9.94
N ARG A 66 -4.01 11.58 8.74
CA ARG A 66 -5.27 11.98 8.09
C ARG A 66 -5.79 10.94 7.12
N TYR A 67 -6.10 9.74 7.60
CA TYR A 67 -6.56 8.59 6.82
C TYR A 67 -8.06 8.27 7.02
N LYS A 68 -8.76 8.92 7.95
CA LYS A 68 -10.13 8.53 8.40
C LYS A 68 -11.19 8.43 7.30
N ARG A 69 -10.99 9.04 6.13
CA ARG A 69 -11.89 8.96 4.98
C ARG A 69 -11.60 7.76 4.06
N PHE A 70 -10.54 7.03 4.33
CA PHE A 70 -10.07 5.90 3.52
C PHE A 70 -10.32 4.60 4.30
N ARG A 71 -11.40 3.94 3.95
CA ARG A 71 -11.88 2.75 4.67
C ARG A 71 -10.83 1.64 4.68
N GLU A 72 -10.15 1.43 3.55
CA GLU A 72 -9.09 0.45 3.40
C GLU A 72 -7.93 0.66 4.38
N ALA A 73 -7.56 1.92 4.63
CA ALA A 73 -6.52 2.24 5.59
C ALA A 73 -6.98 1.93 7.03
N TYR A 74 -8.25 2.22 7.32
CA TYR A 74 -8.84 1.95 8.63
C TYR A 74 -8.91 0.44 8.92
N ASP A 75 -9.38 -0.33 7.95
CA ASP A 75 -9.52 -1.78 8.06
C ASP A 75 -8.14 -2.46 8.17
N MET A 76 -7.14 -2.00 7.39
CA MET A 76 -5.76 -2.52 7.49
C MET A 76 -5.10 -2.20 8.84
N LEU A 77 -5.36 -1.01 9.44
CA LEU A 77 -4.90 -0.69 10.79
C LEU A 77 -5.49 -1.67 11.81
N ALA A 78 -6.79 -1.96 11.72
CA ALA A 78 -7.47 -2.88 12.62
C ALA A 78 -6.93 -4.31 12.53
N LEU A 79 -6.49 -4.74 11.35
CA LEU A 79 -5.88 -6.05 11.11
C LEU A 79 -4.37 -6.09 11.42
N GLY A 80 -3.76 -4.95 11.74
CA GLY A 80 -2.31 -4.87 11.98
C GLY A 80 -1.46 -4.86 10.71
N GLY A 81 -2.06 -4.68 9.53
CA GLY A 81 -1.36 -4.59 8.23
C GLY A 81 -0.81 -3.20 7.91
N ALA A 82 -1.18 -2.21 8.70
CA ALA A 82 -0.73 -0.83 8.52
C ALA A 82 -0.42 -0.16 9.86
N ALA A 83 0.30 0.96 9.81
CA ALA A 83 0.52 1.83 10.94
C ALA A 83 0.44 3.31 10.52
N SER A 84 -0.15 4.14 11.39
CA SER A 84 -0.24 5.58 11.17
C SER A 84 0.68 6.32 12.14
N TYR A 85 1.43 7.27 11.61
CA TYR A 85 2.40 8.06 12.34
C TYR A 85 2.19 9.56 12.14
N GLY A 86 2.33 10.32 13.19
CA GLY A 86 2.27 11.77 13.19
C GLY A 86 3.63 12.46 13.17
N GLU A 87 3.59 13.77 13.25
CA GLU A 87 4.81 14.56 13.48
C GLU A 87 5.40 14.19 14.84
N GLY A 88 6.70 13.92 14.88
CA GLY A 88 7.41 13.50 16.11
C GLY A 88 7.61 12.00 16.27
N ASP A 89 6.96 11.14 15.46
CA ASP A 89 7.05 9.70 15.59
C ASP A 89 8.28 9.07 14.90
N ALA A 90 9.27 9.89 14.49
CA ALA A 90 10.45 9.42 13.76
C ALA A 90 11.21 8.29 14.47
N ALA A 91 11.29 8.32 15.80
CA ALA A 91 11.96 7.27 16.59
C ALA A 91 11.19 5.94 16.52
N ALA A 92 9.86 5.97 16.58
CA ALA A 92 9.02 4.78 16.46
C ALA A 92 9.10 4.17 15.06
N ILE A 93 9.07 5.02 14.02
CA ILE A 93 9.27 4.58 12.62
C ILE A 93 10.64 3.93 12.46
N ALA A 94 11.71 4.56 12.98
CA ALA A 94 13.06 4.02 12.88
C ALA A 94 13.23 2.70 13.65
N ALA A 95 12.52 2.50 14.75
CA ALA A 95 12.49 1.24 15.49
C ALA A 95 11.78 0.15 14.68
N LEU A 96 10.59 0.45 14.12
CA LEU A 96 9.85 -0.49 13.28
C LEU A 96 10.65 -0.92 12.05
N LEU A 97 11.30 0.02 11.34
CA LEU A 97 12.08 -0.28 10.15
C LEU A 97 13.30 -1.19 10.39
N LYS A 98 13.70 -1.38 11.65
CA LYS A 98 14.75 -2.33 12.06
C LYS A 98 14.21 -3.69 12.46
N ASP A 99 12.91 -3.80 12.67
CA ASP A 99 12.24 -5.05 13.09
C ASP A 99 11.65 -5.77 11.87
N HIS A 100 12.50 -6.52 11.16
CA HIS A 100 12.09 -7.28 9.99
C HIS A 100 10.96 -8.28 10.27
N LYS A 101 10.89 -8.81 11.49
CA LYS A 101 9.81 -9.74 11.87
C LYS A 101 8.48 -9.00 11.99
N ALA A 102 8.47 -7.83 12.60
CA ALA A 102 7.28 -6.99 12.68
C ALA A 102 6.83 -6.54 11.28
N LEU A 103 7.76 -6.10 10.42
CA LEU A 103 7.44 -5.71 9.04
C LEU A 103 6.84 -6.87 8.24
N SER A 104 7.39 -8.08 8.36
CA SER A 104 6.83 -9.27 7.70
C SER A 104 5.42 -9.57 8.18
N ALA A 105 5.18 -9.59 9.49
CA ALA A 105 3.86 -9.84 10.06
C ALA A 105 2.83 -8.79 9.63
N MET A 106 3.22 -7.52 9.57
CA MET A 106 2.38 -6.45 9.04
C MET A 106 2.06 -6.68 7.55
N GLY A 107 3.05 -7.06 6.76
CA GLY A 107 2.87 -7.39 5.34
C GLY A 107 1.88 -8.53 5.13
N ASP A 108 2.00 -9.60 5.91
CA ASP A 108 1.07 -10.73 5.86
C ASP A 108 -0.37 -10.31 6.18
N SER A 109 -0.57 -9.47 7.21
CA SER A 109 -1.87 -8.92 7.57
C SER A 109 -2.43 -7.99 6.49
N ALA A 110 -1.58 -7.19 5.83
CA ALA A 110 -2.00 -6.35 4.71
C ALA A 110 -2.47 -7.19 3.52
N LEU A 111 -1.76 -8.27 3.21
CA LEU A 111 -2.13 -9.21 2.14
C LEU A 111 -3.43 -9.95 2.48
N GLU A 112 -3.63 -10.35 3.73
CA GLU A 112 -4.88 -10.95 4.22
C GLU A 112 -6.06 -10.00 4.00
N TYR A 113 -5.92 -8.71 4.34
CA TYR A 113 -6.94 -7.71 4.04
C TYR A 113 -7.33 -7.71 2.56
N VAL A 114 -6.35 -7.70 1.65
CA VAL A 114 -6.61 -7.73 0.21
C VAL A 114 -7.36 -8.99 -0.19
N ALA A 115 -6.97 -10.16 0.32
CA ALA A 115 -7.63 -11.42 0.04
C ALA A 115 -9.11 -11.43 0.50
N LEU A 116 -9.40 -10.87 1.69
CA LEU A 116 -10.75 -10.75 2.23
C LEU A 116 -11.64 -9.80 1.40
N GLN A 117 -11.06 -8.78 0.78
CA GLN A 117 -11.79 -7.81 -0.06
C GLN A 117 -11.91 -8.23 -1.52
N ALA A 118 -11.19 -9.24 -1.96
CA ALA A 118 -11.25 -9.76 -3.33
C ALA A 118 -12.63 -10.35 -3.69
N GLY A 119 -12.87 -10.56 -4.99
CA GLY A 119 -14.09 -11.21 -5.49
C GLY A 119 -15.30 -10.29 -5.63
N ALA A 120 -15.11 -8.96 -5.70
CA ALA A 120 -16.23 -8.01 -5.88
C ALA A 120 -17.00 -8.27 -7.18
N THR A 121 -16.29 -8.58 -8.26
CA THR A 121 -16.89 -8.87 -9.56
C THR A 121 -17.81 -10.09 -9.49
N GLU A 122 -17.35 -11.19 -8.91
CA GLU A 122 -18.13 -12.42 -8.75
C GLU A 122 -19.37 -12.19 -7.91
N ARG A 123 -19.26 -11.44 -6.81
CA ARG A 123 -20.40 -11.08 -5.96
C ARG A 123 -21.45 -10.26 -6.70
N ILE A 124 -21.00 -9.25 -7.48
CA ILE A 124 -21.91 -8.39 -8.26
C ILE A 124 -22.60 -9.20 -9.36
N VAL A 125 -21.83 -9.98 -10.13
CA VAL A 125 -22.37 -10.81 -11.20
C VAL A 125 -23.39 -11.82 -10.65
N SER A 126 -23.04 -12.53 -9.58
CA SER A 126 -23.95 -13.49 -8.92
C SER A 126 -25.23 -12.82 -8.45
N TYR A 127 -25.15 -11.64 -7.86
CA TYR A 127 -26.32 -10.88 -7.45
C TYR A 127 -27.23 -10.50 -8.63
N ILE A 128 -26.62 -10.02 -9.74
CA ILE A 128 -27.36 -9.64 -10.95
C ILE A 128 -28.06 -10.86 -11.55
N VAL A 129 -27.33 -11.97 -11.69
CA VAL A 129 -27.88 -13.22 -12.23
C VAL A 129 -29.05 -13.70 -11.38
N LEU A 130 -28.88 -13.81 -10.07
CA LEU A 130 -29.93 -14.26 -9.15
C LEU A 130 -31.16 -13.35 -9.16
N LYS A 131 -30.96 -12.05 -9.18
CA LYS A 131 -32.05 -11.09 -9.03
C LYS A 131 -32.78 -10.79 -10.32
N TYR A 132 -32.12 -10.81 -11.47
CA TYR A 132 -32.68 -10.31 -12.71
C TYR A 132 -32.76 -11.33 -13.84
N LEU A 133 -31.93 -12.38 -13.82
CA LEU A 133 -31.86 -13.35 -14.89
C LEU A 133 -32.47 -14.73 -14.52
N SER A 134 -32.55 -15.06 -13.23
CA SER A 134 -33.18 -16.32 -12.77
C SER A 134 -34.70 -16.27 -12.65
N THR A 135 -35.33 -15.13 -12.94
CA THR A 135 -36.80 -14.95 -12.79
C THR A 135 -37.59 -15.19 -14.11
N SER A 136 -36.91 -15.80 -15.11
CA SER A 136 -37.54 -16.10 -16.41
C SER A 136 -37.60 -17.62 -16.64
N ALA A 137 -38.33 -18.32 -15.77
CA ALA A 137 -38.75 -19.70 -15.98
C ALA A 137 -40.14 -19.89 -15.42
#